data_49ee7bb8618279dea6d08beb792fb456
#
_entry.id   49ee7bb8618279dea6d08beb792fb456
#
_cell.length_a   1.000
_cell.length_b   1.000
_cell.length_c   1.000
_cell.angle_alpha   90.00
_cell.angle_beta   90.00
_cell.angle_gamma   90.00
#
_symmetry.space_group_name_H-M   'P 1'
#
loop_
_entity.id
_entity.type
_entity.pdbx_description
1 polymer ?
#
loop_
_entity_poly.entity_id
_entity_poly.type
_entity_poly.pdbx_seq_one_letter_code
_entity_poly.pdbx_strand_id
1 'polypeptide(L)'
;MPALHWFRRDLRASDNPALDAAGRDALGVFIHDPRLEGVGKVRTRYLQAALEELAAERALIVRTGDPAQVLVELAAELGAGEVYCTGDATPFARRRDAQVAQALARAGVALRQIDSPYAVPPGEVRNGSGSPYKVFTPFYKAWLARGWPAPDGPVVATPALERWRAFREQALGAYKRDRDFPALAATSRLSTAMHFGQIHPRTILAEIPDATTNPFARQLAWREFCADVLWHQPQAVWSSLDTRFDTDMQYDQDDAMFEAWTQGRTGYPFVDAGMRQLASEGWMHNRLRMVTASFLVKDLHMPWQRGAAWFMQHLMDADVANNQLGWQWVAGCGTDAAPYFRIFNPVTQGRRFDPDGDYIRRYVPELADVADPHEPGVLAPDYPGPIVDHRVERDVALARFQALGSRASS
;
A
#
# COMPACT_ATOMS: atom_id res chain seq x y z
N MET A 1 15.54 25.92 -23.87
CA MET A 1 16.48 25.05 -23.11
C MET A 1 15.78 23.71 -22.93
N PRO A 2 16.46 22.58 -22.98
CA PRO A 2 15.85 21.29 -22.71
C PRO A 2 15.30 21.26 -21.28
N ALA A 3 14.20 20.54 -21.06
CA ALA A 3 13.65 20.29 -19.76
C ALA A 3 13.94 18.84 -19.36
N LEU A 4 14.01 18.58 -18.06
CA LEU A 4 14.10 17.23 -17.52
C LEU A 4 12.77 16.84 -16.87
N HIS A 5 12.34 15.59 -17.05
CA HIS A 5 11.26 15.02 -16.25
C HIS A 5 11.82 13.97 -15.30
N TRP A 6 11.78 14.24 -14.01
CA TRP A 6 12.24 13.33 -12.97
C TRP A 6 11.12 12.35 -12.56
N PHE A 7 11.16 11.16 -13.15
CA PHE A 7 10.27 10.05 -12.82
C PHE A 7 10.53 9.47 -11.43
N ARG A 8 9.45 9.09 -10.73
CA ARG A 8 9.50 8.45 -9.41
C ARG A 8 8.38 7.42 -9.24
N ARG A 9 7.16 7.86 -8.89
CA ARG A 9 5.94 7.06 -8.78
C ARG A 9 4.94 7.41 -9.89
N ASP A 10 5.43 7.66 -11.06
CA ASP A 10 4.71 8.10 -12.25
C ASP A 10 5.31 7.48 -13.52
N LEU A 11 5.70 6.18 -13.44
CA LEU A 11 6.40 5.46 -14.51
C LEU A 11 5.45 5.16 -15.69
N ARG A 12 5.03 6.22 -16.40
CA ARG A 12 4.16 6.16 -17.57
C ARG A 12 4.41 7.34 -18.50
N ALA A 13 4.25 7.11 -19.81
CA ALA A 13 4.45 8.13 -20.84
C ALA A 13 3.15 8.84 -21.24
N SER A 14 1.99 8.34 -20.87
CA SER A 14 0.67 8.96 -21.14
C SER A 14 -0.08 9.25 -19.83
N ASP A 15 -1.07 10.15 -19.87
CA ASP A 15 -1.79 10.61 -18.69
C ASP A 15 -0.82 11.08 -17.58
N ASN A 16 0.20 11.87 -17.97
CA ASN A 16 1.23 12.38 -17.05
C ASN A 16 1.40 13.90 -17.23
N PRO A 17 0.58 14.73 -16.56
CA PRO A 17 0.59 16.18 -16.72
C PRO A 17 1.95 16.83 -16.44
N ALA A 18 2.75 16.27 -15.55
CA ALA A 18 4.08 16.79 -15.28
C ALA A 18 5.04 16.56 -16.45
N LEU A 19 4.90 15.42 -17.12
CA LEU A 19 5.65 15.10 -18.33
C LEU A 19 5.19 15.94 -19.51
N ASP A 20 3.87 16.13 -19.68
CA ASP A 20 3.31 16.93 -20.75
C ASP A 20 3.70 18.40 -20.61
N ALA A 21 3.73 18.94 -19.38
CA ALA A 21 4.21 20.28 -19.08
C ALA A 21 5.73 20.43 -19.33
N ALA A 22 6.52 19.38 -19.15
CA ALA A 22 7.95 19.40 -19.48
C ALA A 22 8.18 19.47 -21.01
N GLY A 23 7.20 19.05 -21.80
CA GLY A 23 7.25 19.09 -23.26
C GLY A 23 7.73 17.77 -23.88
N ARG A 24 7.46 17.63 -25.20
CA ARG A 24 7.73 16.39 -25.94
C ARG A 24 9.24 16.04 -25.99
N ASP A 25 10.08 17.04 -26.00
CA ASP A 25 11.54 16.89 -26.09
C ASP A 25 12.20 16.76 -24.68
N ALA A 26 11.42 16.75 -23.62
CA ALA A 26 11.93 16.57 -22.26
C ALA A 26 12.59 15.19 -22.10
N LEU A 27 13.80 15.18 -21.52
CA LEU A 27 14.51 13.95 -21.22
C LEU A 27 13.99 13.35 -19.90
N GLY A 28 13.63 12.07 -19.93
CA GLY A 28 13.24 11.32 -18.75
C GLY A 28 14.49 11.02 -17.89
N VAL A 29 14.33 11.19 -16.59
CA VAL A 29 15.38 10.86 -15.60
C VAL A 29 14.76 10.00 -14.51
N PHE A 30 15.37 8.86 -14.19
CA PHE A 30 15.10 8.08 -13.00
C PHE A 30 16.33 7.97 -12.14
N ILE A 31 16.18 8.15 -10.82
CA ILE A 31 17.32 8.11 -9.89
C ILE A 31 17.06 7.02 -8.84
N HIS A 32 17.94 6.02 -8.81
CA HIS A 32 18.01 5.09 -7.69
C HIS A 32 18.58 5.83 -6.49
N ASP A 33 17.70 6.21 -5.57
CA ASP A 33 18.05 6.87 -4.32
C ASP A 33 18.53 5.81 -3.32
N PRO A 34 19.79 5.82 -2.86
CA PRO A 34 20.32 4.82 -1.94
C PRO A 34 19.55 4.71 -0.61
N ARG A 35 18.85 5.77 -0.21
CA ARG A 35 18.01 5.76 1.00
C ARG A 35 16.76 4.87 0.87
N LEU A 36 16.43 4.44 -0.35
CA LEU A 36 15.32 3.52 -0.66
C LEU A 36 15.81 2.10 -0.97
N GLU A 37 17.08 1.83 -0.80
CA GLU A 37 17.65 0.48 -0.94
C GLU A 37 17.25 -0.43 0.22
N GLY A 38 17.50 -1.74 0.07
CA GLY A 38 17.16 -2.74 1.10
C GLY A 38 15.72 -3.24 1.05
N VAL A 39 14.95 -2.87 0.02
CA VAL A 39 13.62 -3.41 -0.23
C VAL A 39 13.70 -4.83 -0.84
N GLY A 40 12.64 -5.62 -0.68
CA GLY A 40 12.60 -7.01 -1.13
C GLY A 40 12.94 -7.19 -2.63
N LYS A 41 13.65 -8.27 -2.94
CA LYS A 41 14.12 -8.60 -4.30
C LYS A 41 13.01 -8.57 -5.35
N VAL A 42 11.79 -8.94 -5.00
CA VAL A 42 10.64 -8.98 -5.91
C VAL A 42 10.26 -7.55 -6.33
N ARG A 43 10.27 -6.59 -5.39
CA ARG A 43 10.01 -5.17 -5.69
C ARG A 43 11.08 -4.58 -6.59
N THR A 44 12.35 -4.88 -6.33
CA THR A 44 13.47 -4.42 -7.16
C THR A 44 13.34 -4.92 -8.60
N ARG A 45 13.00 -6.21 -8.80
CA ARG A 45 12.77 -6.78 -10.14
C ARG A 45 11.59 -6.13 -10.84
N TYR A 46 10.49 -5.88 -10.11
CA TYR A 46 9.33 -5.21 -10.70
C TYR A 46 9.66 -3.78 -11.13
N LEU A 47 10.38 -3.01 -10.31
CA LEU A 47 10.83 -1.67 -10.66
C LEU A 47 11.72 -1.69 -11.91
N GLN A 48 12.66 -2.64 -11.99
CA GLN A 48 13.52 -2.77 -13.16
C GLN A 48 12.70 -3.02 -14.43
N ALA A 49 11.73 -3.95 -14.40
CA ALA A 49 10.85 -4.21 -15.53
C ALA A 49 10.00 -2.97 -15.91
N ALA A 50 9.49 -2.22 -14.92
CA ALA A 50 8.73 -0.99 -15.17
C ALA A 50 9.59 0.12 -15.81
N LEU A 51 10.87 0.20 -15.46
CA LEU A 51 11.81 1.14 -16.09
C LEU A 51 12.15 0.72 -17.51
N GLU A 52 12.29 -0.57 -17.78
CA GLU A 52 12.49 -1.13 -19.14
C GLU A 52 11.28 -0.86 -20.04
N GLU A 53 10.05 -1.05 -19.52
CA GLU A 53 8.81 -0.68 -20.23
C GLU A 53 8.80 0.81 -20.58
N LEU A 54 9.10 1.68 -19.62
CA LEU A 54 9.14 3.13 -19.85
C LEU A 54 10.24 3.53 -20.84
N ALA A 55 11.41 2.90 -20.76
CA ALA A 55 12.55 3.16 -21.67
C ALA A 55 12.27 2.72 -23.11
N ALA A 56 11.37 1.75 -23.33
CA ALA A 56 10.93 1.36 -24.66
C ALA A 56 10.01 2.43 -25.32
N GLU A 57 9.33 3.26 -24.52
CA GLU A 57 8.44 4.30 -24.99
C GLU A 57 9.12 5.66 -25.16
N ARG A 58 10.19 5.92 -24.40
CA ARG A 58 10.91 7.21 -24.42
C ARG A 58 12.33 7.12 -23.88
N ALA A 59 13.17 8.09 -24.29
CA ALA A 59 14.52 8.22 -23.76
C ALA A 59 14.50 8.42 -22.25
N LEU A 60 15.22 7.56 -21.53
CA LEU A 60 15.29 7.53 -20.07
C LEU A 60 16.76 7.46 -19.60
N ILE A 61 17.18 8.45 -18.86
CA ILE A 61 18.46 8.47 -18.17
C ILE A 61 18.28 7.84 -16.80
N VAL A 62 19.02 6.78 -16.49
CA VAL A 62 19.02 6.18 -15.15
C VAL A 62 20.34 6.50 -14.45
N ARG A 63 20.26 6.99 -13.22
CA ARG A 63 21.40 7.31 -12.35
C ARG A 63 21.20 6.70 -10.97
N THR A 64 22.28 6.59 -10.21
CA THR A 64 22.26 6.22 -8.79
C THR A 64 22.93 7.33 -7.98
N GLY A 65 22.32 7.76 -6.87
CA GLY A 65 22.89 8.77 -6.00
C GLY A 65 21.84 9.63 -5.29
N ASP A 66 22.29 10.68 -4.60
CA ASP A 66 21.39 11.66 -4.00
C ASP A 66 20.67 12.46 -5.09
N PRO A 67 19.35 12.47 -5.15
CA PRO A 67 18.59 13.18 -6.18
C PRO A 67 18.90 14.68 -6.26
N ALA A 68 19.25 15.34 -5.15
CA ALA A 68 19.55 16.75 -5.14
C ALA A 68 20.89 17.03 -5.87
N GLN A 69 21.89 16.16 -5.69
CA GLN A 69 23.16 16.27 -6.38
C GLN A 69 23.03 15.85 -7.85
N VAL A 70 22.46 14.68 -8.11
CA VAL A 70 22.34 14.10 -9.46
C VAL A 70 21.57 15.01 -10.41
N LEU A 71 20.47 15.63 -9.94
CA LEU A 71 19.67 16.53 -10.80
C LEU A 71 20.39 17.85 -11.10
N VAL A 72 21.17 18.39 -10.16
CA VAL A 72 21.99 19.58 -10.40
C VAL A 72 23.08 19.28 -11.45
N GLU A 73 23.77 18.14 -11.31
CA GLU A 73 24.80 17.70 -12.27
C GLU A 73 24.21 17.49 -13.67
N LEU A 74 23.09 16.77 -13.79
CA LEU A 74 22.43 16.54 -15.06
C LEU A 74 21.87 17.83 -15.69
N ALA A 75 21.32 18.74 -14.88
CA ALA A 75 20.85 20.02 -15.39
C ALA A 75 22.00 20.86 -15.98
N ALA A 76 23.17 20.87 -15.32
CA ALA A 76 24.35 21.54 -15.83
C ALA A 76 24.90 20.86 -17.09
N GLU A 77 25.01 19.52 -17.10
CA GLU A 77 25.52 18.72 -18.22
C GLU A 77 24.66 18.93 -19.48
N LEU A 78 23.34 19.01 -19.34
CA LEU A 78 22.39 19.08 -20.46
C LEU A 78 21.91 20.50 -20.76
N GLY A 79 22.32 21.50 -19.97
CA GLY A 79 21.87 22.89 -20.10
C GLY A 79 20.37 23.06 -19.81
N ALA A 80 19.81 22.25 -18.90
CA ALA A 80 18.39 22.29 -18.55
C ALA A 80 18.09 23.43 -17.54
N GLY A 81 17.10 24.27 -17.84
CA GLY A 81 16.65 25.35 -16.97
C GLY A 81 15.53 24.94 -16.01
N GLU A 82 14.85 23.84 -16.28
CA GLU A 82 13.72 23.36 -15.51
C GLU A 82 13.74 21.85 -15.35
N VAL A 83 13.34 21.38 -14.17
CA VAL A 83 13.07 19.97 -13.84
C VAL A 83 11.61 19.84 -13.46
N TYR A 84 10.89 18.96 -14.13
CA TYR A 84 9.48 18.65 -13.86
C TYR A 84 9.35 17.34 -13.12
N CYS A 85 8.35 17.19 -12.27
CA CYS A 85 8.03 15.93 -11.61
C CYS A 85 6.59 15.92 -11.09
N THR A 86 6.00 14.73 -10.95
CA THR A 86 4.72 14.55 -10.25
C THR A 86 4.92 14.74 -8.74
N GLY A 87 4.08 15.52 -8.06
CA GLY A 87 4.14 15.70 -6.60
C GLY A 87 3.96 14.37 -5.85
N ASP A 88 4.53 14.26 -4.65
CA ASP A 88 4.35 13.10 -3.76
C ASP A 88 3.96 13.55 -2.35
N ALA A 89 3.01 12.84 -1.74
CA ALA A 89 2.42 13.21 -0.45
C ALA A 89 3.16 12.63 0.76
N THR A 90 4.08 11.67 0.54
CA THR A 90 4.74 10.98 1.66
C THR A 90 5.71 11.89 2.41
N PRO A 91 5.87 11.75 3.75
CA PRO A 91 6.77 12.59 4.52
C PRO A 91 8.22 12.52 4.04
N PHE A 92 8.67 11.35 3.59
CA PHE A 92 10.00 11.19 3.00
C PHE A 92 10.13 11.99 1.71
N ALA A 93 9.20 11.83 0.77
CA ALA A 93 9.25 12.51 -0.52
C ALA A 93 9.16 14.02 -0.37
N ARG A 94 8.29 14.52 0.51
CA ARG A 94 8.18 15.97 0.78
C ARG A 94 9.51 16.58 1.25
N ARG A 95 10.22 15.89 2.17
CA ARG A 95 11.55 16.35 2.64
C ARG A 95 12.59 16.29 1.53
N ARG A 96 12.65 15.17 0.80
CA ARG A 96 13.56 15.01 -0.34
C ARG A 96 13.33 16.07 -1.41
N ASP A 97 12.07 16.29 -1.79
CA ASP A 97 11.71 17.22 -2.85
C ASP A 97 12.02 18.68 -2.47
N ALA A 98 11.86 19.04 -1.19
CA ALA A 98 12.28 20.34 -0.68
C ALA A 98 13.82 20.54 -0.76
N GLN A 99 14.60 19.49 -0.45
CA GLN A 99 16.07 19.50 -0.61
C GLN A 99 16.47 19.66 -2.08
N VAL A 100 15.83 18.89 -2.97
CA VAL A 100 16.04 19.00 -4.43
C VAL A 100 15.70 20.39 -4.94
N ALA A 101 14.54 20.95 -4.57
CA ALA A 101 14.14 22.28 -4.97
C ALA A 101 15.16 23.35 -4.54
N GLN A 102 15.67 23.25 -3.31
CA GLN A 102 16.68 24.17 -2.80
C GLN A 102 18.03 24.04 -3.55
N ALA A 103 18.46 22.80 -3.85
CA ALA A 103 19.72 22.57 -4.58
C ALA A 103 19.63 23.08 -6.02
N LEU A 104 18.55 22.78 -6.73
CA LEU A 104 18.31 23.26 -8.08
C LEU A 104 18.21 24.79 -8.15
N ALA A 105 17.50 25.41 -7.20
CA ALA A 105 17.38 26.88 -7.14
C ALA A 105 18.75 27.58 -6.98
N ARG A 106 19.67 27.01 -6.18
CA ARG A 106 21.06 27.52 -6.08
C ARG A 106 21.84 27.42 -7.39
N ALA A 107 21.49 26.45 -8.22
CA ALA A 107 22.07 26.28 -9.57
C ALA A 107 21.33 27.08 -10.66
N GLY A 108 20.32 27.88 -10.32
CA GLY A 108 19.53 28.65 -11.28
C GLY A 108 18.49 27.81 -12.03
N VAL A 109 18.16 26.61 -11.58
CA VAL A 109 17.23 25.68 -12.19
C VAL A 109 15.94 25.62 -11.37
N ALA A 110 14.77 25.63 -12.02
CA ALA A 110 13.47 25.55 -11.34
C ALA A 110 13.00 24.10 -11.21
N LEU A 111 12.51 23.69 -10.01
CA LEU A 111 11.73 22.46 -9.85
C LEU A 111 10.23 22.78 -9.98
N ARG A 112 9.56 22.12 -10.92
CA ARG A 112 8.13 22.22 -11.19
C ARG A 112 7.42 20.94 -10.77
N GLN A 113 6.69 20.98 -9.66
CA GLN A 113 5.84 19.88 -9.23
C GLN A 113 4.43 20.07 -9.79
N ILE A 114 3.95 19.12 -10.58
CA ILE A 114 2.65 19.15 -11.22
C ILE A 114 1.93 17.84 -10.98
N ASP A 115 0.63 17.91 -10.65
CA ASP A 115 -0.22 16.74 -10.38
C ASP A 115 0.19 15.93 -9.13
N SER A 116 -0.40 14.76 -8.95
CA SER A 116 -0.14 13.83 -7.85
C SER A 116 -0.42 12.38 -8.32
N PRO A 117 0.04 11.34 -7.59
CA PRO A 117 -0.29 9.95 -7.90
C PRO A 117 -1.70 9.54 -7.41
N TYR A 118 -2.56 10.50 -7.14
CA TYR A 118 -3.94 10.33 -6.65
C TYR A 118 -4.91 11.09 -7.56
N ALA A 119 -6.15 10.62 -7.68
CA ALA A 119 -7.17 11.30 -8.49
C ALA A 119 -7.53 12.66 -7.90
N VAL A 120 -7.55 12.75 -6.57
CA VAL A 120 -7.64 14.01 -5.83
C VAL A 120 -6.40 14.15 -4.93
N PRO A 121 -5.59 15.21 -5.11
CA PRO A 121 -4.39 15.39 -4.32
C PRO A 121 -4.69 15.41 -2.80
N PRO A 122 -3.84 14.73 -1.98
CA PRO A 122 -3.99 14.77 -0.54
C PRO A 122 -3.97 16.21 0.01
N GLY A 123 -4.86 16.49 0.94
CA GLY A 123 -5.04 17.82 1.52
C GLY A 123 -6.12 18.66 0.84
N GLU A 124 -6.69 18.24 -0.29
CA GLU A 124 -7.74 18.97 -0.98
C GLU A 124 -9.17 18.61 -0.54
N VAL A 125 -9.38 17.42 0.03
CA VAL A 125 -10.69 17.00 0.53
C VAL A 125 -10.89 17.48 1.96
N ARG A 126 -11.71 18.53 2.13
CA ARG A 126 -11.95 19.20 3.41
C ARG A 126 -13.42 19.15 3.81
N ASN A 127 -13.69 19.15 5.10
CA ASN A 127 -15.05 19.31 5.62
C ASN A 127 -15.48 20.78 5.61
N GLY A 128 -16.72 21.05 5.99
CA GLY A 128 -17.29 22.41 5.98
C GLY A 128 -16.57 23.43 6.88
N SER A 129 -15.75 22.99 7.85
CA SER A 129 -14.89 23.84 8.66
C SER A 129 -13.46 23.98 8.11
N GLY A 130 -13.16 23.44 6.94
CA GLY A 130 -11.81 23.41 6.35
C GLY A 130 -10.86 22.39 6.95
N SER A 131 -11.35 21.52 7.85
CA SER A 131 -10.55 20.50 8.54
C SER A 131 -10.52 19.17 7.74
N PRO A 132 -9.47 18.33 7.93
CA PRO A 132 -9.43 17.00 7.33
C PRO A 132 -10.49 16.07 7.92
N TYR A 133 -10.87 15.06 7.15
CA TYR A 133 -11.74 14.01 7.63
C TYR A 133 -10.98 12.96 8.44
N LYS A 134 -11.59 12.47 9.53
CA LYS A 134 -11.08 11.38 10.36
C LYS A 134 -11.80 10.05 10.11
N VAL A 135 -12.91 10.08 9.34
CA VAL A 135 -13.79 8.94 9.07
C VAL A 135 -13.99 8.81 7.57
N PHE A 136 -13.88 7.60 7.06
CA PHE A 136 -13.91 7.34 5.62
C PHE A 136 -15.24 7.70 4.94
N THR A 137 -16.38 7.36 5.55
CA THR A 137 -17.66 7.57 4.87
C THR A 137 -17.97 9.03 4.53
N PRO A 138 -17.77 10.02 5.42
CA PRO A 138 -17.90 11.42 5.05
C PRO A 138 -16.81 11.90 4.09
N PHE A 139 -15.56 11.40 4.22
CA PHE A 139 -14.49 11.65 3.24
C PHE A 139 -14.91 11.20 1.84
N TYR A 140 -15.42 9.98 1.69
CA TYR A 140 -15.83 9.42 0.41
C TYR A 140 -16.89 10.28 -0.28
N LYS A 141 -17.88 10.77 0.47
CA LYS A 141 -18.91 11.68 -0.05
C LYS A 141 -18.31 13.00 -0.55
N ALA A 142 -17.41 13.58 0.22
CA ALA A 142 -16.73 14.83 -0.15
C ALA A 142 -15.76 14.62 -1.34
N TRP A 143 -15.07 13.50 -1.39
CA TRP A 143 -14.20 13.10 -2.49
C TRP A 143 -14.98 12.95 -3.81
N LEU A 144 -16.14 12.28 -3.79
CA LEU A 144 -17.04 12.21 -4.95
C LEU A 144 -17.55 13.58 -5.37
N ALA A 145 -17.95 14.43 -4.42
CA ALA A 145 -18.45 15.79 -4.71
C ALA A 145 -17.34 16.71 -5.27
N ARG A 146 -16.09 16.54 -4.80
CA ARG A 146 -14.93 17.28 -5.35
C ARG A 146 -14.67 16.87 -6.79
N GLY A 147 -14.85 15.58 -7.13
CA GLY A 147 -14.51 15.05 -8.45
C GLY A 147 -13.00 15.10 -8.73
N TRP A 148 -12.64 14.64 -9.89
CA TRP A 148 -11.27 14.59 -10.40
C TRP A 148 -11.22 14.95 -11.87
N PRO A 149 -10.06 15.41 -12.41
CA PRO A 149 -9.91 15.69 -13.83
C PRO A 149 -10.00 14.39 -14.65
N ALA A 150 -10.38 14.51 -15.91
CA ALA A 150 -10.24 13.43 -16.88
C ALA A 150 -8.76 13.07 -17.08
N PRO A 151 -8.45 11.87 -17.60
CA PRO A 151 -7.10 11.54 -18.04
C PRO A 151 -6.57 12.58 -19.02
N ASP A 152 -5.28 12.89 -18.91
CA ASP A 152 -4.64 13.87 -19.77
C ASP A 152 -4.23 13.22 -21.12
N GLY A 153 -4.85 13.66 -22.19
CA GLY A 153 -4.61 13.14 -23.53
C GLY A 153 -5.07 11.69 -23.77
N PRO A 154 -4.69 11.10 -24.90
CA PRO A 154 -5.00 9.72 -25.24
C PRO A 154 -4.15 8.76 -24.38
N VAL A 155 -4.80 7.82 -23.71
CA VAL A 155 -4.14 6.81 -22.89
C VAL A 155 -3.58 5.71 -23.79
N VAL A 156 -2.27 5.53 -23.80
CA VAL A 156 -1.58 4.49 -24.55
C VAL A 156 -1.77 3.13 -23.87
N ALA A 157 -1.90 2.07 -24.68
CA ALA A 157 -2.00 0.71 -24.17
C ALA A 157 -0.69 0.33 -23.46
N THR A 158 -0.79 -0.08 -22.20
CA THR A 158 0.32 -0.58 -21.35
C THR A 158 -0.11 -1.87 -20.68
N PRO A 159 0.82 -2.71 -20.22
CA PRO A 159 0.47 -3.93 -19.47
C PRO A 159 -0.43 -3.66 -18.26
N ALA A 160 -0.25 -2.51 -17.60
CA ALA A 160 -1.10 -2.10 -16.47
C ALA A 160 -2.53 -1.76 -16.91
N LEU A 161 -2.70 -1.05 -18.04
CA LEU A 161 -4.01 -0.73 -18.62
C LEU A 161 -4.72 -1.99 -19.13
N GLU A 162 -4.00 -2.88 -19.80
CA GLU A 162 -4.56 -4.14 -20.27
C GLU A 162 -5.05 -5.02 -19.12
N ARG A 163 -4.28 -5.09 -18.02
CA ARG A 163 -4.69 -5.77 -16.78
C ARG A 163 -5.96 -5.16 -16.18
N TRP A 164 -6.05 -3.82 -16.17
CA TRP A 164 -7.26 -3.13 -15.73
C TRP A 164 -8.46 -3.52 -16.59
N ARG A 165 -8.33 -3.46 -17.92
CA ARG A 165 -9.43 -3.77 -18.83
C ARG A 165 -9.87 -5.22 -18.75
N ALA A 166 -8.93 -6.16 -18.66
CA ALA A 166 -9.23 -7.57 -18.43
C ALA A 166 -10.01 -7.78 -17.12
N PHE A 167 -9.57 -7.16 -16.03
CA PHE A 167 -10.29 -7.21 -14.76
C PHE A 167 -11.68 -6.57 -14.85
N ARG A 168 -11.79 -5.43 -15.51
CA ARG A 168 -13.07 -4.73 -15.72
C ARG A 168 -14.08 -5.62 -16.44
N GLU A 169 -13.65 -6.31 -17.48
CA GLU A 169 -14.50 -7.17 -18.30
C GLU A 169 -14.89 -8.46 -17.58
N GLN A 170 -13.94 -9.08 -16.90
CA GLN A 170 -14.11 -10.43 -16.36
C GLN A 170 -14.60 -10.48 -14.91
N ALA A 171 -14.24 -9.51 -14.07
CA ALA A 171 -14.42 -9.62 -12.62
C ALA A 171 -15.07 -8.41 -11.94
N LEU A 172 -15.06 -7.22 -12.55
CA LEU A 172 -15.59 -6.01 -11.91
C LEU A 172 -17.07 -6.13 -11.53
N GLY A 173 -17.88 -6.78 -12.34
CA GLY A 173 -19.31 -6.98 -12.08
C GLY A 173 -19.61 -7.83 -10.82
N ALA A 174 -18.73 -8.79 -10.54
CA ALA A 174 -18.84 -9.68 -9.38
C ALA A 174 -17.98 -9.22 -8.19
N TYR A 175 -17.20 -8.15 -8.35
CA TYR A 175 -16.19 -7.70 -7.40
C TYR A 175 -16.69 -7.56 -5.95
N LYS A 176 -17.90 -7.02 -5.75
CA LYS A 176 -18.47 -6.85 -4.39
C LYS A 176 -18.67 -8.18 -3.67
N ARG A 177 -19.03 -9.23 -4.41
CA ARG A 177 -19.28 -10.58 -3.87
C ARG A 177 -17.97 -11.33 -3.66
N ASP A 178 -17.05 -11.26 -4.63
CA ASP A 178 -15.95 -12.21 -4.75
C ASP A 178 -14.60 -11.68 -4.22
N ARG A 179 -14.46 -10.37 -4.05
CA ARG A 179 -13.20 -9.71 -3.69
C ARG A 179 -12.57 -10.18 -2.37
N ASP A 180 -13.33 -10.78 -1.49
CA ASP A 180 -12.85 -11.23 -0.18
C ASP A 180 -12.36 -12.69 -0.18
N PHE A 181 -12.56 -13.42 -1.28
CA PHE A 181 -12.15 -14.81 -1.44
C PHE A 181 -10.78 -14.92 -2.12
N PRO A 182 -9.70 -15.24 -1.38
CA PRO A 182 -8.33 -15.17 -1.90
C PRO A 182 -8.01 -16.29 -2.92
N ALA A 183 -8.77 -17.39 -2.92
CA ALA A 183 -8.63 -18.44 -3.92
C ALA A 183 -9.08 -18.01 -5.33
N LEU A 184 -9.97 -17.00 -5.40
CA LEU A 184 -10.54 -16.52 -6.65
C LEU A 184 -9.65 -15.46 -7.32
N ALA A 185 -9.64 -15.44 -8.65
CA ALA A 185 -9.00 -14.37 -9.44
C ALA A 185 -9.89 -13.10 -9.50
N ALA A 186 -10.46 -12.68 -8.36
CA ALA A 186 -11.49 -11.65 -8.25
C ALA A 186 -10.96 -10.27 -7.87
N THR A 187 -9.64 -10.06 -7.88
CA THR A 187 -9.01 -8.76 -7.60
C THR A 187 -8.17 -8.31 -8.78
N SER A 188 -8.08 -6.99 -8.98
CA SER A 188 -7.36 -6.40 -10.13
C SER A 188 -5.84 -6.59 -10.10
N ARG A 189 -5.25 -6.83 -8.91
CA ARG A 189 -3.79 -6.83 -8.67
C ARG A 189 -3.08 -5.58 -9.19
N LEU A 190 -3.78 -4.43 -9.27
CA LEU A 190 -3.22 -3.16 -9.75
C LEU A 190 -2.46 -2.37 -8.69
N SER A 191 -2.45 -2.82 -7.44
CA SER A 191 -1.81 -2.08 -6.35
C SER A 191 -0.34 -1.77 -6.64
N THR A 192 0.41 -2.70 -7.23
CA THR A 192 1.82 -2.49 -7.61
C THR A 192 1.95 -1.48 -8.76
N ALA A 193 1.15 -1.62 -9.82
CA ALA A 193 1.17 -0.69 -10.94
C ALA A 193 0.80 0.74 -10.51
N MET A 194 -0.18 0.89 -9.59
CA MET A 194 -0.53 2.18 -9.00
C MET A 194 0.56 2.70 -8.04
N HIS A 195 1.29 1.82 -7.35
CA HIS A 195 2.41 2.22 -6.50
C HIS A 195 3.53 2.86 -7.31
N PHE A 196 3.89 2.26 -8.45
CA PHE A 196 4.92 2.79 -9.35
C PHE A 196 4.37 3.82 -10.37
N GLY A 197 3.06 4.04 -10.39
CA GLY A 197 2.42 5.02 -11.27
C GLY A 197 2.38 4.64 -12.75
N GLN A 198 2.44 3.34 -13.07
CA GLN A 198 2.26 2.80 -14.43
C GLN A 198 0.82 2.97 -14.93
N ILE A 199 -0.14 3.15 -14.01
CA ILE A 199 -1.51 3.54 -14.29
C ILE A 199 -1.97 4.55 -13.23
N HIS A 200 -2.68 5.58 -13.67
CA HIS A 200 -3.23 6.59 -12.76
C HIS A 200 -4.65 6.22 -12.31
N PRO A 201 -5.06 6.49 -11.06
CA PRO A 201 -6.42 6.20 -10.60
C PRO A 201 -7.51 6.93 -11.44
N ARG A 202 -7.28 8.13 -11.96
CA ARG A 202 -8.25 8.81 -12.83
C ARG A 202 -8.50 8.06 -14.15
N THR A 203 -7.49 7.39 -14.72
CA THR A 203 -7.66 6.52 -15.90
C THR A 203 -8.61 5.37 -15.59
N ILE A 204 -8.46 4.74 -14.44
CA ILE A 204 -9.34 3.67 -13.95
C ILE A 204 -10.75 4.22 -13.74
N LEU A 205 -10.88 5.36 -13.06
CA LEU A 205 -12.16 5.99 -12.73
C LEU A 205 -12.93 6.44 -13.97
N ALA A 206 -12.23 6.89 -15.02
CA ALA A 206 -12.84 7.27 -16.28
C ALA A 206 -13.49 6.10 -17.03
N GLU A 207 -13.03 4.87 -16.81
CA GLU A 207 -13.58 3.67 -17.42
C GLU A 207 -14.62 2.94 -16.53
N ILE A 208 -14.94 3.48 -15.34
CA ILE A 208 -16.01 2.99 -14.46
C ILE A 208 -17.31 3.74 -14.75
N PRO A 209 -18.40 3.07 -15.18
CA PRO A 209 -19.63 3.74 -15.60
C PRO A 209 -20.26 4.66 -14.54
N ASP A 210 -20.21 4.23 -13.29
CA ASP A 210 -20.72 5.02 -12.15
C ASP A 210 -19.82 4.79 -10.92
N ALA A 211 -18.92 5.73 -10.67
CA ALA A 211 -18.00 5.69 -9.54
C ALA A 211 -18.73 5.84 -8.19
N THR A 212 -19.94 6.40 -8.15
CA THR A 212 -20.67 6.69 -6.91
C THR A 212 -21.17 5.42 -6.23
N THR A 213 -21.56 4.43 -7.02
CA THR A 213 -22.08 3.15 -6.56
C THR A 213 -21.09 1.99 -6.71
N ASN A 214 -19.99 2.19 -7.45
CA ASN A 214 -19.06 1.13 -7.76
C ASN A 214 -18.17 0.78 -6.56
N PRO A 215 -18.17 -0.50 -6.11
CA PRO A 215 -17.37 -0.92 -4.96
C PRO A 215 -15.86 -0.86 -5.21
N PHE A 216 -15.39 -0.90 -6.45
CA PHE A 216 -13.98 -0.77 -6.79
C PHE A 216 -13.52 0.71 -6.70
N ALA A 217 -14.31 1.66 -7.20
CA ALA A 217 -14.06 3.09 -7.02
C ALA A 217 -13.95 3.46 -5.53
N ARG A 218 -14.78 2.83 -4.69
CA ARG A 218 -14.70 2.98 -3.23
C ARG A 218 -13.34 2.50 -2.67
N GLN A 219 -12.68 1.50 -3.27
CA GLN A 219 -11.33 1.08 -2.83
C GLN A 219 -10.24 2.08 -3.27
N LEU A 220 -10.40 2.71 -4.44
CA LEU A 220 -9.52 3.81 -4.84
C LEU A 220 -9.65 4.99 -3.86
N ALA A 221 -10.87 5.34 -3.47
CA ALA A 221 -11.10 6.37 -2.45
C ALA A 221 -10.48 6.00 -1.09
N TRP A 222 -10.47 4.73 -0.67
CA TRP A 222 -9.77 4.28 0.54
C TRP A 222 -8.25 4.53 0.46
N ARG A 223 -7.65 4.24 -0.71
CA ARG A 223 -6.23 4.54 -0.94
C ARG A 223 -5.95 6.05 -0.78
N GLU A 224 -6.83 6.90 -1.29
CA GLU A 224 -6.67 8.35 -1.21
C GLU A 224 -6.98 8.89 0.19
N PHE A 225 -7.93 8.31 0.91
CA PHE A 225 -8.18 8.64 2.30
C PHE A 225 -6.95 8.36 3.18
N CYS A 226 -6.30 7.21 3.02
CA CYS A 226 -5.06 6.93 3.73
C CYS A 226 -3.97 7.96 3.41
N ALA A 227 -3.82 8.34 2.15
CA ALA A 227 -2.86 9.37 1.75
C ALA A 227 -3.19 10.74 2.34
N ASP A 228 -4.48 11.12 2.39
CA ASP A 228 -4.95 12.36 2.98
C ASP A 228 -4.71 12.40 4.50
N VAL A 229 -5.00 11.31 5.20
CA VAL A 229 -4.69 11.19 6.65
C VAL A 229 -3.19 11.33 6.89
N LEU A 230 -2.35 10.64 6.10
CA LEU A 230 -0.89 10.73 6.24
C LEU A 230 -0.36 12.14 5.91
N TRP A 231 -0.96 12.83 4.93
CA TRP A 231 -0.63 14.22 4.61
C TRP A 231 -0.78 15.16 5.81
N HIS A 232 -1.86 14.99 6.57
CA HIS A 232 -2.16 15.81 7.73
C HIS A 232 -1.47 15.33 9.01
N GLN A 233 -1.16 14.05 9.10
CA GLN A 233 -0.55 13.41 10.26
C GLN A 233 0.68 12.60 9.85
N PRO A 234 1.79 13.26 9.45
CA PRO A 234 2.98 12.60 8.92
C PRO A 234 3.65 11.66 9.93
N GLN A 235 3.44 11.87 11.23
CA GLN A 235 3.92 10.99 12.29
C GLN A 235 3.29 9.59 12.26
N ALA A 236 2.12 9.43 11.61
CA ALA A 236 1.46 8.12 11.48
C ALA A 236 2.29 7.08 10.72
N VAL A 237 3.44 7.47 10.15
CA VAL A 237 4.40 6.52 9.57
C VAL A 237 5.01 5.61 10.64
N TRP A 238 5.23 6.12 11.86
CA TRP A 238 5.93 5.40 12.94
C TRP A 238 5.21 5.41 14.28
N SER A 239 4.24 6.30 14.50
CA SER A 239 3.47 6.41 15.74
C SER A 239 2.00 6.14 15.50
N SER A 240 1.34 5.59 16.50
CA SER A 240 -0.11 5.37 16.50
C SER A 240 -0.86 6.71 16.48
N LEU A 241 -1.99 6.77 15.76
CA LEU A 241 -2.88 7.94 15.82
C LEU A 241 -3.51 8.09 17.20
N ASP A 242 -3.83 6.97 17.85
CA ASP A 242 -4.10 6.94 19.28
C ASP A 242 -2.80 6.60 20.03
N THR A 243 -2.16 7.62 20.56
CA THR A 243 -0.84 7.51 21.20
C THR A 243 -0.82 6.62 22.43
N ARG A 244 -1.98 6.31 23.04
CA ARG A 244 -2.07 5.35 24.16
C ARG A 244 -1.58 3.95 23.77
N PHE A 245 -1.70 3.60 22.50
CA PHE A 245 -1.14 2.34 21.98
C PHE A 245 0.39 2.32 21.92
N ASP A 246 1.03 3.48 21.91
CA ASP A 246 2.50 3.56 21.95
C ASP A 246 3.03 3.69 23.39
N THR A 247 2.24 4.29 24.31
CA THR A 247 2.70 4.62 25.68
C THR A 247 2.20 3.66 26.76
N ASP A 248 0.96 3.18 26.63
CA ASP A 248 0.25 2.47 27.72
C ASP A 248 -0.10 1.01 27.40
N MET A 249 -0.14 0.66 26.11
CA MET A 249 -0.43 -0.71 25.68
C MET A 249 0.74 -1.63 26.06
N GLN A 250 0.41 -2.76 26.68
CA GLN A 250 1.39 -3.80 26.96
C GLN A 250 1.59 -4.67 25.73
N TYR A 251 2.84 -4.73 25.29
CA TYR A 251 3.27 -5.58 24.16
C TYR A 251 4.26 -6.64 24.64
N ASP A 252 4.21 -7.78 23.98
CA ASP A 252 5.17 -8.86 24.17
C ASP A 252 6.32 -8.73 23.16
N GLN A 253 7.50 -9.21 23.56
CA GLN A 253 8.69 -9.21 22.71
C GLN A 253 9.22 -10.64 22.63
N ASP A 254 8.64 -11.44 21.74
CA ASP A 254 9.06 -12.82 21.49
C ASP A 254 9.54 -12.95 20.04
N ASP A 255 10.85 -13.00 19.87
CA ASP A 255 11.45 -13.09 18.54
C ASP A 255 11.18 -14.44 17.88
N ALA A 256 11.04 -15.54 18.63
CA ALA A 256 10.74 -16.85 18.07
C ALA A 256 9.31 -16.90 17.51
N MET A 257 8.34 -16.33 18.22
CA MET A 257 6.96 -16.21 17.72
C MET A 257 6.87 -15.27 16.52
N PHE A 258 7.64 -14.17 16.51
CA PHE A 258 7.71 -13.28 15.34
C PHE A 258 8.31 -14.02 14.14
N GLU A 259 9.38 -14.76 14.33
CA GLU A 259 9.99 -15.56 13.27
C GLU A 259 9.02 -16.60 12.72
N ALA A 260 8.31 -17.33 13.58
CA ALA A 260 7.28 -18.28 13.17
C ALA A 260 6.19 -17.61 12.32
N TRP A 261 5.75 -16.40 12.70
CA TRP A 261 4.80 -15.62 11.93
C TRP A 261 5.36 -15.19 10.57
N THR A 262 6.59 -14.68 10.52
CA THR A 262 7.22 -14.23 9.27
C THR A 262 7.46 -15.38 8.30
N GLN A 263 7.71 -16.59 8.81
CA GLN A 263 7.93 -17.80 8.00
C GLN A 263 6.63 -18.54 7.62
N GLY A 264 5.46 -18.08 8.12
CA GLY A 264 4.19 -18.77 7.91
C GLY A 264 4.19 -20.17 8.53
N ARG A 265 4.58 -20.24 9.81
CA ARG A 265 4.69 -21.46 10.64
C ARG A 265 4.02 -21.28 11.99
N THR A 266 2.90 -20.57 12.02
CA THR A 266 2.15 -20.27 13.26
C THR A 266 1.27 -21.43 13.71
N GLY A 267 1.04 -22.42 12.85
CA GLY A 267 0.06 -23.48 13.07
C GLY A 267 -1.39 -23.02 12.85
N TYR A 268 -1.58 -21.85 12.27
CA TYR A 268 -2.86 -21.33 11.78
C TYR A 268 -2.83 -21.24 10.25
N PRO A 269 -3.37 -22.27 9.54
CA PRO A 269 -3.16 -22.44 8.10
C PRO A 269 -3.52 -21.22 7.25
N PHE A 270 -4.58 -20.49 7.57
CA PHE A 270 -4.98 -19.33 6.82
C PHE A 270 -4.03 -18.12 7.03
N VAL A 271 -3.44 -17.98 8.23
CA VAL A 271 -2.37 -17.00 8.51
C VAL A 271 -1.10 -17.39 7.75
N ASP A 272 -0.70 -18.65 7.85
CA ASP A 272 0.52 -19.18 7.25
C ASP A 272 0.49 -19.09 5.73
N ALA A 273 -0.63 -19.43 5.10
CA ALA A 273 -0.85 -19.26 3.67
C ALA A 273 -0.66 -17.79 3.22
N GLY A 274 -1.17 -16.84 4.02
CA GLY A 274 -0.98 -15.41 3.74
C GLY A 274 0.48 -14.97 3.79
N MET A 275 1.21 -15.40 4.82
CA MET A 275 2.63 -15.05 4.98
C MET A 275 3.51 -15.73 3.92
N ARG A 276 3.21 -16.97 3.54
CA ARG A 276 3.92 -17.67 2.45
C ARG A 276 3.60 -17.10 1.06
N GLN A 277 2.38 -16.59 0.84
CA GLN A 277 2.08 -15.83 -0.38
C GLN A 277 2.94 -14.56 -0.43
N LEU A 278 3.05 -13.80 0.67
CA LEU A 278 3.91 -12.63 0.73
C LEU A 278 5.37 -12.96 0.40
N ALA A 279 5.90 -14.03 0.98
CA ALA A 279 7.28 -14.45 0.78
C ALA A 279 7.56 -14.86 -0.67
N SER A 280 6.64 -15.60 -1.32
CA SER A 280 6.80 -16.11 -2.67
C SER A 280 6.50 -15.11 -3.78
N GLU A 281 5.42 -14.30 -3.62
CA GLU A 281 4.93 -13.40 -4.65
C GLU A 281 5.33 -11.92 -4.43
N GLY A 282 5.76 -11.53 -3.23
CA GLY A 282 5.88 -10.12 -2.85
C GLY A 282 4.54 -9.39 -2.82
N TRP A 283 3.45 -10.14 -2.77
CA TRP A 283 2.08 -9.64 -2.73
C TRP A 283 1.24 -10.50 -1.81
N MET A 284 0.24 -9.91 -1.18
CA MET A 284 -0.70 -10.62 -0.32
C MET A 284 -2.12 -10.09 -0.57
N HIS A 285 -3.09 -11.00 -0.66
CA HIS A 285 -4.50 -10.64 -0.78
C HIS A 285 -4.96 -9.80 0.42
N ASN A 286 -5.77 -8.75 0.19
CA ASN A 286 -6.16 -7.82 1.26
C ASN A 286 -6.79 -8.50 2.49
N ARG A 287 -7.63 -9.54 2.30
CA ARG A 287 -8.21 -10.30 3.41
C ARG A 287 -7.13 -10.89 4.31
N LEU A 288 -6.07 -11.42 3.71
CA LEU A 288 -4.96 -12.01 4.45
C LEU A 288 -4.13 -10.94 5.15
N ARG A 289 -3.90 -9.76 4.52
CA ARG A 289 -3.22 -8.64 5.20
C ARG A 289 -3.92 -8.29 6.52
N MET A 290 -5.25 -8.28 6.54
CA MET A 290 -6.03 -8.01 7.75
C MET A 290 -5.94 -9.14 8.78
N VAL A 291 -6.02 -10.39 8.35
CA VAL A 291 -6.00 -11.55 9.25
C VAL A 291 -4.61 -11.76 9.85
N THR A 292 -3.56 -11.72 9.02
CA THR A 292 -2.17 -11.88 9.48
C THR A 292 -1.73 -10.73 10.40
N ALA A 293 -2.16 -9.50 10.10
CA ALA A 293 -1.91 -8.35 10.96
C ALA A 293 -2.65 -8.47 12.31
N SER A 294 -3.93 -8.90 12.28
CA SER A 294 -4.69 -9.14 13.51
C SER A 294 -4.03 -10.21 14.38
N PHE A 295 -3.55 -11.28 13.77
CA PHE A 295 -2.86 -12.34 14.50
C PHE A 295 -1.61 -11.81 15.19
N LEU A 296 -0.75 -11.05 14.48
CA LEU A 296 0.46 -10.49 15.09
C LEU A 296 0.16 -9.58 16.28
N VAL A 297 -0.83 -8.67 16.13
CA VAL A 297 -1.05 -7.64 17.16
C VAL A 297 -1.97 -8.10 18.29
N LYS A 298 -2.79 -9.15 18.10
CA LYS A 298 -3.84 -9.54 19.04
C LYS A 298 -3.73 -10.95 19.57
N ASP A 299 -3.06 -11.84 18.84
CA ASP A 299 -2.77 -13.20 19.30
C ASP A 299 -1.32 -13.31 19.77
N LEU A 300 -0.37 -12.61 19.11
CA LEU A 300 1.02 -12.55 19.55
C LEU A 300 1.35 -11.26 20.33
N HIS A 301 0.39 -10.38 20.52
CA HIS A 301 0.49 -9.14 21.30
C HIS A 301 1.70 -8.25 20.94
N MET A 302 2.12 -8.26 19.69
CA MET A 302 3.28 -7.48 19.24
C MET A 302 2.87 -6.09 18.73
N PRO A 303 3.74 -5.08 18.84
CA PRO A 303 3.46 -3.75 18.30
C PRO A 303 3.29 -3.81 16.79
N TRP A 304 2.27 -3.10 16.28
CA TRP A 304 1.94 -3.08 14.86
C TRP A 304 3.10 -2.61 13.97
N GLN A 305 3.96 -1.74 14.48
CA GLN A 305 5.13 -1.20 13.78
C GLN A 305 6.06 -2.31 13.29
N ARG A 306 6.20 -3.38 14.07
CA ARG A 306 7.06 -4.52 13.75
C ARG A 306 6.56 -5.26 12.50
N GLY A 307 5.26 -5.54 12.45
CA GLY A 307 4.63 -6.17 11.27
C GLY A 307 4.55 -5.23 10.07
N ALA A 308 4.27 -3.95 10.29
CA ALA A 308 4.24 -2.94 9.24
C ALA A 308 5.62 -2.80 8.55
N ALA A 309 6.70 -2.81 9.32
CA ALA A 309 8.07 -2.78 8.78
C ALA A 309 8.36 -4.03 7.94
N TRP A 310 7.95 -5.21 8.41
CA TRP A 310 8.08 -6.45 7.64
C TRP A 310 7.33 -6.39 6.29
N PHE A 311 6.09 -5.90 6.30
CA PHE A 311 5.31 -5.72 5.08
C PHE A 311 5.95 -4.68 4.14
N MET A 312 6.41 -3.55 4.67
CA MET A 312 7.12 -2.53 3.88
C MET A 312 8.36 -3.09 3.19
N GLN A 313 9.05 -4.03 3.82
CA GLN A 313 10.23 -4.67 3.25
C GLN A 313 9.89 -5.67 2.15
N HIS A 314 8.80 -6.46 2.28
CA HIS A 314 8.51 -7.60 1.41
C HIS A 314 7.46 -7.32 0.32
N LEU A 315 6.52 -6.39 0.53
CA LEU A 315 5.49 -6.09 -0.46
C LEU A 315 6.05 -5.33 -1.67
N MET A 316 5.68 -5.74 -2.88
CA MET A 316 5.94 -4.98 -4.11
C MET A 316 5.18 -3.64 -4.14
N ASP A 317 3.94 -3.65 -3.64
CA ASP A 317 3.04 -2.51 -3.60
C ASP A 317 3.12 -1.71 -2.29
N ALA A 318 4.27 -1.73 -1.62
CA ALA A 318 4.47 -1.11 -0.31
C ALA A 318 4.23 0.40 -0.32
N ASP A 319 2.98 0.79 -0.41
CA ASP A 319 2.52 2.16 -0.23
C ASP A 319 2.47 2.50 1.26
N VAL A 320 3.29 3.46 1.68
CA VAL A 320 3.47 3.77 3.11
C VAL A 320 2.16 4.21 3.78
N ALA A 321 1.31 4.98 3.08
CA ALA A 321 0.06 5.45 3.65
C ALA A 321 -0.90 4.28 3.89
N ASN A 322 -1.10 3.44 2.87
CA ASN A 322 -2.00 2.30 2.98
C ASN A 322 -1.48 1.22 3.94
N ASN A 323 -0.17 0.97 3.93
CA ASN A 323 0.43 -0.01 4.84
C ASN A 323 0.28 0.44 6.30
N GLN A 324 0.79 1.62 6.66
CA GLN A 324 0.80 2.07 8.04
C GLN A 324 -0.62 2.27 8.60
N LEU A 325 -1.51 2.89 7.83
CA LEU A 325 -2.88 3.10 8.29
C LEU A 325 -3.72 1.83 8.27
N GLY A 326 -3.43 0.89 7.37
CA GLY A 326 -4.04 -0.45 7.39
C GLY A 326 -3.66 -1.24 8.64
N TRP A 327 -2.39 -1.21 9.03
CA TRP A 327 -1.90 -1.81 10.27
C TRP A 327 -2.52 -1.16 11.50
N GLN A 328 -2.58 0.17 11.56
CA GLN A 328 -3.21 0.90 12.67
C GLN A 328 -4.71 0.63 12.74
N TRP A 329 -5.39 0.52 11.59
CA TRP A 329 -6.82 0.15 11.56
C TRP A 329 -7.04 -1.23 12.16
N VAL A 330 -6.22 -2.23 11.81
CA VAL A 330 -6.30 -3.58 12.38
C VAL A 330 -5.94 -3.56 13.86
N ALA A 331 -4.90 -2.83 14.27
CA ALA A 331 -4.50 -2.70 15.67
C ALA A 331 -5.57 -2.05 16.54
N GLY A 332 -6.39 -1.17 15.96
CA GLY A 332 -7.44 -0.42 16.67
C GLY A 332 -6.99 0.97 17.13
N CYS A 333 -5.78 1.42 16.74
CA CYS A 333 -5.22 2.73 17.09
C CYS A 333 -5.28 3.75 15.94
N GLY A 334 -5.84 3.37 14.78
CA GLY A 334 -5.91 4.19 13.58
C GLY A 334 -7.19 5.01 13.46
N THR A 335 -7.29 5.70 12.32
CA THR A 335 -8.50 6.42 11.91
C THR A 335 -9.58 5.44 11.43
N ASP A 336 -10.85 5.84 11.53
CA ASP A 336 -12.01 5.02 11.12
C ASP A 336 -12.03 3.62 11.76
N ALA A 337 -11.42 3.48 12.94
CA ALA A 337 -11.43 2.22 13.68
C ALA A 337 -12.86 1.80 14.03
N ALA A 338 -13.11 0.49 14.06
CA ALA A 338 -14.40 -0.02 14.48
C ALA A 338 -14.71 0.45 15.92
N PRO A 339 -15.98 0.73 16.24
CA PRO A 339 -16.36 1.21 17.56
C PRO A 339 -16.11 0.20 18.70
N TYR A 340 -15.69 -1.01 18.35
CA TYR A 340 -15.29 -2.07 19.28
C TYR A 340 -13.97 -2.69 18.82
N PHE A 341 -13.19 -3.19 19.78
CA PHE A 341 -11.91 -3.84 19.51
C PHE A 341 -12.13 -5.19 18.81
N ARG A 342 -12.01 -5.18 17.48
CA ARG A 342 -12.27 -6.35 16.65
C ARG A 342 -11.07 -7.29 16.63
N ILE A 343 -11.28 -8.54 17.02
CA ILE A 343 -10.29 -9.63 16.94
C ILE A 343 -10.79 -10.64 15.91
N PHE A 344 -9.97 -10.98 14.92
CA PHE A 344 -10.32 -11.98 13.93
C PHE A 344 -9.90 -13.36 14.43
N ASN A 345 -10.83 -14.30 14.51
CA ASN A 345 -10.49 -15.71 14.71
C ASN A 345 -9.94 -16.28 13.40
N PRO A 346 -8.67 -16.73 13.33
CA PRO A 346 -8.04 -17.17 12.08
C PRO A 346 -8.74 -18.35 11.42
N VAL A 347 -9.20 -19.33 12.18
CA VAL A 347 -9.92 -20.51 11.68
C VAL A 347 -11.27 -20.09 11.08
N THR A 348 -12.06 -19.29 11.81
CA THR A 348 -13.35 -18.79 11.32
C THR A 348 -13.20 -17.94 10.07
N GLN A 349 -12.12 -17.13 9.98
CA GLN A 349 -11.83 -16.34 8.77
C GLN A 349 -11.49 -17.26 7.60
N GLY A 350 -10.67 -18.29 7.83
CA GLY A 350 -10.35 -19.29 6.83
C GLY A 350 -11.60 -19.99 6.30
N ARG A 351 -12.39 -20.59 7.16
CA ARG A 351 -13.65 -21.27 6.79
C ARG A 351 -14.62 -20.37 6.02
N ARG A 352 -14.66 -19.08 6.35
CA ARG A 352 -15.55 -18.11 5.70
C ARG A 352 -15.07 -17.69 4.31
N PHE A 353 -13.78 -17.46 4.12
CA PHE A 353 -13.22 -16.83 2.92
C PHE A 353 -12.40 -17.77 2.03
N ASP A 354 -12.15 -18.97 2.49
CA ASP A 354 -11.54 -20.07 1.75
C ASP A 354 -12.25 -21.39 2.15
N PRO A 355 -13.58 -21.52 1.95
CA PRO A 355 -14.37 -22.60 2.51
C PRO A 355 -13.87 -23.99 2.08
N ASP A 356 -13.38 -24.10 0.87
CA ASP A 356 -12.86 -25.36 0.32
C ASP A 356 -11.37 -25.59 0.64
N GLY A 357 -10.68 -24.58 1.22
CA GLY A 357 -9.27 -24.65 1.56
C GLY A 357 -8.30 -24.55 0.37
N ASP A 358 -8.77 -24.10 -0.78
CA ASP A 358 -7.96 -24.04 -2.01
C ASP A 358 -6.81 -23.04 -1.90
N TYR A 359 -7.05 -21.91 -1.23
CA TYR A 359 -6.00 -20.94 -0.97
C TYR A 359 -4.95 -21.48 0.00
N ILE A 360 -5.40 -22.12 1.10
CA ILE A 360 -4.51 -22.76 2.06
C ILE A 360 -3.64 -23.80 1.36
N ARG A 361 -4.24 -24.75 0.62
CA ARG A 361 -3.49 -25.81 -0.08
C ARG A 361 -2.48 -25.28 -1.10
N ARG A 362 -2.79 -24.14 -1.73
CA ARG A 362 -1.89 -23.49 -2.70
C ARG A 362 -0.58 -23.03 -2.09
N TYR A 363 -0.62 -22.49 -0.85
CA TYR A 363 0.54 -21.89 -0.20
C TYR A 363 1.10 -22.71 0.97
N VAL A 364 0.38 -23.74 1.39
CA VAL A 364 0.79 -24.67 2.46
C VAL A 364 0.72 -26.09 1.91
N PRO A 365 1.74 -26.51 1.13
CA PRO A 365 1.74 -27.80 0.44
C PRO A 365 1.65 -28.99 1.41
N GLU A 366 2.09 -28.84 2.66
CA GLU A 366 1.95 -29.85 3.71
C GLU A 366 0.48 -30.23 3.99
N LEU A 367 -0.47 -29.35 3.58
CA LEU A 367 -1.90 -29.56 3.76
C LEU A 367 -2.64 -29.94 2.48
N ALA A 368 -1.92 -30.23 1.39
CA ALA A 368 -2.52 -30.49 0.08
C ALA A 368 -3.56 -31.64 0.12
N ASP A 369 -3.23 -32.73 0.83
CA ASP A 369 -4.05 -33.95 0.90
C ASP A 369 -4.85 -34.06 2.21
N VAL A 370 -4.83 -33.00 3.06
CA VAL A 370 -5.56 -33.02 4.33
C VAL A 370 -7.03 -32.71 4.09
N ALA A 371 -7.91 -33.52 4.64
CA ALA A 371 -9.36 -33.40 4.42
C ALA A 371 -9.92 -32.05 4.91
N ASP A 372 -9.53 -31.62 6.10
CA ASP A 372 -9.83 -30.27 6.63
C ASP A 372 -8.55 -29.46 6.84
N PRO A 373 -8.14 -28.64 5.86
CA PRO A 373 -6.91 -27.87 5.96
C PRO A 373 -7.01 -26.68 6.94
N HIS A 374 -8.17 -26.36 7.47
CA HIS A 374 -8.35 -25.29 8.45
C HIS A 374 -7.96 -25.71 9.87
N GLU A 375 -8.15 -27.00 10.19
CA GLU A 375 -7.81 -27.60 11.49
C GLU A 375 -7.15 -28.97 11.26
N PRO A 376 -5.91 -29.00 10.71
CA PRO A 376 -5.26 -30.22 10.24
C PRO A 376 -4.94 -31.23 11.37
N GLY A 377 -4.71 -30.76 12.60
CA GLY A 377 -4.45 -31.60 13.77
C GLY A 377 -3.35 -32.63 13.51
N VAL A 378 -3.57 -33.84 14.00
CA VAL A 378 -2.63 -34.98 13.87
C VAL A 378 -2.54 -35.56 12.44
N LEU A 379 -3.41 -35.14 11.52
CA LEU A 379 -3.43 -35.59 10.13
C LEU A 379 -2.34 -34.94 9.26
N ALA A 380 -1.65 -33.94 9.78
CA ALA A 380 -0.58 -33.22 9.09
C ALA A 380 0.70 -33.20 9.94
N PRO A 381 1.43 -34.31 10.04
CA PRO A 381 2.59 -34.42 10.93
C PRO A 381 3.73 -33.47 10.59
N ASP A 382 3.84 -33.06 9.32
CA ASP A 382 4.86 -32.11 8.83
C ASP A 382 4.47 -30.63 8.99
N TYR A 383 3.22 -30.36 9.37
CA TYR A 383 2.72 -29.01 9.61
C TYR A 383 2.79 -28.70 11.13
N PRO A 384 3.28 -27.51 11.52
CA PRO A 384 3.42 -27.17 12.95
C PRO A 384 2.06 -27.09 13.64
N GLY A 385 2.03 -27.46 14.92
CA GLY A 385 0.89 -27.16 15.78
C GLY A 385 0.77 -25.67 16.08
N PRO A 386 -0.42 -25.21 16.53
CA PRO A 386 -0.62 -23.80 16.89
C PRO A 386 0.38 -23.33 17.96
N ILE A 387 1.06 -22.20 17.70
CA ILE A 387 2.05 -21.61 18.63
C ILE A 387 1.38 -20.91 19.83
N VAL A 388 0.11 -20.57 19.73
CA VAL A 388 -0.72 -19.98 20.78
C VAL A 388 -2.14 -20.54 20.72
N ASP A 389 -2.90 -20.46 21.82
CA ASP A 389 -4.35 -20.71 21.83
C ASP A 389 -5.09 -19.41 21.60
N HIS A 390 -5.66 -19.23 20.40
CA HIS A 390 -6.42 -18.04 20.01
C HIS A 390 -7.49 -17.64 21.03
N ARG A 391 -8.13 -18.59 21.70
CA ARG A 391 -9.20 -18.30 22.66
C ARG A 391 -8.63 -17.63 23.91
N VAL A 392 -7.49 -18.12 24.39
CA VAL A 392 -6.79 -17.54 25.53
C VAL A 392 -6.27 -16.14 25.16
N GLU A 393 -5.58 -16.03 24.03
CA GLU A 393 -4.95 -14.76 23.61
C GLU A 393 -5.98 -13.68 23.28
N ARG A 394 -7.14 -14.06 22.76
CA ARG A 394 -8.27 -13.13 22.58
C ARG A 394 -8.70 -12.47 23.89
N ASP A 395 -8.78 -13.24 24.96
CA ASP A 395 -9.22 -12.72 26.27
C ASP A 395 -8.13 -11.82 26.87
N VAL A 396 -6.84 -12.17 26.70
CA VAL A 396 -5.69 -11.33 27.06
C VAL A 396 -5.72 -10.01 26.28
N ALA A 397 -5.93 -10.05 24.97
CA ALA A 397 -6.02 -8.85 24.13
C ALA A 397 -7.14 -7.90 24.56
N LEU A 398 -8.32 -8.46 24.89
CA LEU A 398 -9.45 -7.68 25.41
C LEU A 398 -9.12 -7.04 26.75
N ALA A 399 -8.50 -7.77 27.69
CA ALA A 399 -8.10 -7.24 28.99
C ALA A 399 -7.09 -6.08 28.83
N ARG A 400 -6.06 -6.25 27.99
CA ARG A 400 -5.06 -5.21 27.71
C ARG A 400 -5.71 -3.96 27.08
N PHE A 401 -6.66 -4.14 26.16
CA PHE A 401 -7.39 -3.02 25.55
C PHE A 401 -8.29 -2.28 26.56
N GLN A 402 -8.98 -3.02 27.46
CA GLN A 402 -9.80 -2.42 28.51
C GLN A 402 -8.96 -1.60 29.48
N ALA A 403 -7.73 -2.05 29.79
CA ALA A 403 -6.82 -1.33 30.65
C ALA A 403 -6.40 0.03 30.09
N LEU A 404 -6.38 0.22 28.77
CA LEU A 404 -6.16 1.55 28.14
C LEU A 404 -7.29 2.53 28.45
N GLY A 405 -8.55 2.07 28.51
CA GLY A 405 -9.71 2.91 28.81
C GLY A 405 -9.79 3.37 30.26
N SER A 406 -9.32 2.53 31.21
CA SER A 406 -9.39 2.81 32.65
C SER A 406 -8.36 3.87 33.12
N ARG A 407 -7.21 3.98 32.44
CA ARG A 407 -6.16 4.97 32.77
C ARG A 407 -6.51 6.41 32.34
N ALA A 408 -7.44 6.58 31.41
CA ALA A 408 -7.89 7.91 30.95
C ALA A 408 -8.88 8.57 31.94
N SER A 409 -9.33 7.86 33.01
CA SER A 409 -10.31 8.32 34.00
C SER A 409 -9.70 8.59 35.37
N SER A 410 -8.39 8.48 35.52
CA SER A 410 -7.60 8.77 36.73
C SER A 410 -6.62 9.93 36.45
#